data_d018a6c39a0de47853d11e371dd204b5
#
_entry.id   d018a6c39a0de47853d11e371dd204b5
#
_cell.length_a   1.000
_cell.length_b   1.000
_cell.length_c   1.000
_cell.angle_alpha   90.00
_cell.angle_beta   90.00
_cell.angle_gamma   90.00
#
_symmetry.space_group_name_H-M   'P 1'
#
loop_
_entity.id
_entity.type
_entity.pdbx_description
1 polymer ?
#
loop_
_entity_poly.entity_id
_entity_poly.type
_entity_poly.pdbx_seq_one_letter_code
_entity_poly.pdbx_strand_id
1 'polypeptide(L)'
;MNIAQILLTLEDTEHRRKHLNARNTLNQLLKQGVVPVINENDTVATSEIRFGDNDRLAARVAAMTSTDCLVLFSDIDGLYDSDPRQNPRALHIAEVSEITEDIRAMAGNAPAGYSSGGMITKLDAASIAMDGGCDMVITDGKCFEPLSMLMRGGRATWFNSN
;
A
#
# COMPACT_ATOMS: atom_id res chain seq x y z
N MET A 1 14.75 15.01 13.57
CA MET A 1 13.47 14.29 13.38
C MET A 1 13.44 13.14 14.37
N ASN A 2 12.40 13.01 15.17
CA ASN A 2 12.23 11.88 16.09
C ASN A 2 11.45 10.78 15.37
N ILE A 3 11.85 9.51 15.57
CA ILE A 3 11.20 8.35 14.99
C ILE A 3 10.83 7.34 16.09
N ALA A 4 9.79 6.55 15.88
CA ALA A 4 9.42 5.43 16.74
C ALA A 4 9.12 4.20 15.89
N GLN A 5 9.73 3.06 16.23
CA GLN A 5 9.41 1.79 15.59
C GLN A 5 8.13 1.22 16.19
N ILE A 6 7.21 0.82 15.32
CA ILE A 6 5.95 0.14 15.67
C ILE A 6 5.90 -1.19 14.92
N LEU A 7 5.72 -2.27 15.66
CA LEU A 7 5.55 -3.60 15.08
C LEU A 7 4.11 -4.06 15.28
N LEU A 8 3.43 -4.39 14.19
CA LEU A 8 2.02 -4.80 14.18
C LEU A 8 1.87 -6.23 13.65
N THR A 9 0.86 -6.91 14.14
CA THR A 9 0.38 -8.17 13.57
C THR A 9 -0.96 -7.93 12.85
N LEU A 10 -1.37 -8.88 12.00
CA LEU A 10 -2.68 -8.84 11.36
C LEU A 10 -3.80 -8.71 12.40
N GLU A 11 -3.70 -9.43 13.50
CA GLU A 11 -4.66 -9.40 14.60
C GLU A 11 -4.80 -7.99 15.22
N ASP A 12 -3.71 -7.20 15.26
CA ASP A 12 -3.74 -5.83 15.79
C ASP A 12 -4.56 -4.89 14.91
N THR A 13 -4.78 -5.23 13.64
CA THR A 13 -5.62 -4.46 12.72
C THR A 13 -7.06 -4.96 12.66
N GLU A 14 -7.33 -6.22 12.98
CA GLU A 14 -8.65 -6.85 12.85
C GLU A 14 -9.43 -6.90 14.18
N HIS A 15 -8.73 -7.14 15.28
CA HIS A 15 -9.38 -7.21 16.59
C HIS A 15 -9.66 -5.80 17.13
N ARG A 16 -10.93 -5.42 17.28
CA ARG A 16 -11.37 -4.06 17.61
C ARG A 16 -10.58 -3.39 18.74
N ARG A 17 -10.32 -4.09 19.85
CA ARG A 17 -9.60 -3.52 21.01
C ARG A 17 -8.16 -3.22 20.68
N LYS A 18 -7.47 -4.15 19.98
CA LYS A 18 -6.07 -3.99 19.55
C LYS A 18 -5.95 -2.87 18.51
N HIS A 19 -6.88 -2.85 17.54
CA HIS A 19 -7.00 -1.80 16.53
C HIS A 19 -7.08 -0.39 17.17
N LEU A 20 -7.98 -0.20 18.15
CA LEU A 20 -8.11 1.09 18.83
C LEU A 20 -6.85 1.47 19.59
N ASN A 21 -6.16 0.53 20.24
CA ASN A 21 -4.90 0.79 20.93
C ASN A 21 -3.79 1.20 19.94
N ALA A 22 -3.62 0.45 18.84
CA ALA A 22 -2.65 0.77 17.80
C ALA A 22 -2.91 2.16 17.19
N ARG A 23 -4.17 2.44 16.79
CA ARG A 23 -4.60 3.74 16.29
C ARG A 23 -4.27 4.89 17.25
N ASN A 24 -4.63 4.72 18.52
CA ASN A 24 -4.36 5.75 19.53
C ASN A 24 -2.87 5.99 19.71
N THR A 25 -2.05 4.94 19.72
CA THR A 25 -0.59 5.05 19.82
C THR A 25 -0.01 5.81 18.64
N LEU A 26 -0.40 5.45 17.40
CA LEU A 26 0.05 6.13 16.19
C LEU A 26 -0.35 7.61 16.20
N ASN A 27 -1.60 7.91 16.53
CA ASN A 27 -2.08 9.29 16.61
C ASN A 27 -1.36 10.12 17.68
N GLN A 28 -1.00 9.53 18.81
CA GLN A 28 -0.22 10.22 19.85
C GLN A 28 1.21 10.51 19.40
N LEU A 29 1.87 9.57 18.71
CA LEU A 29 3.20 9.79 18.14
C LEU A 29 3.19 10.95 17.13
N LEU A 30 2.23 10.94 16.20
CA LEU A 30 2.07 12.00 15.21
C LEU A 30 1.82 13.37 15.86
N LYS A 31 0.94 13.44 16.87
CA LYS A 31 0.69 14.68 17.63
C LYS A 31 1.94 15.23 18.33
N GLN A 32 2.88 14.37 18.70
CA GLN A 32 4.15 14.73 19.31
C GLN A 32 5.25 15.04 18.27
N GLY A 33 4.93 15.04 16.99
CA GLY A 33 5.92 15.26 15.91
C GLY A 33 6.91 14.09 15.75
N VAL A 34 6.52 12.89 16.19
CA VAL A 34 7.32 11.68 16.03
C VAL A 34 6.82 10.92 14.81
N VAL A 35 7.73 10.52 13.92
CA VAL A 35 7.39 9.72 12.73
C VAL A 35 7.35 8.22 13.10
N PRO A 36 6.18 7.56 13.03
CA PRO A 36 6.12 6.12 13.23
C PRO A 36 6.69 5.39 12.01
N VAL A 37 7.63 4.47 12.26
CA VAL A 37 8.18 3.53 11.29
C VAL A 37 7.58 2.18 11.58
N ILE A 38 6.73 1.70 10.68
CA ILE A 38 5.86 0.54 10.93
C ILE A 38 6.32 -0.65 10.11
N ASN A 39 6.34 -1.84 10.72
CA ASN A 39 6.56 -3.10 10.03
C ASN A 39 5.74 -4.22 10.69
N GLU A 40 5.68 -5.38 10.03
CA GLU A 40 5.10 -6.58 10.63
C GLU A 40 5.94 -7.07 11.81
N ASN A 41 5.28 -7.57 12.85
CA ASN A 41 5.95 -8.23 13.98
C ASN A 41 6.24 -9.70 13.64
N ASP A 42 7.26 -9.93 12.84
CA ASP A 42 7.67 -11.27 12.39
C ASP A 42 8.08 -12.21 13.53
N THR A 43 8.40 -11.69 14.73
CA THR A 43 8.78 -12.50 15.88
C THR A 43 7.62 -13.28 16.49
N VAL A 44 6.40 -12.77 16.34
CA VAL A 44 5.19 -13.38 16.93
C VAL A 44 4.13 -13.73 15.87
N ALA A 45 4.29 -13.27 14.64
CA ALA A 45 3.41 -13.64 13.53
C ALA A 45 3.71 -15.07 13.08
N THR A 46 2.69 -15.94 13.10
CA THR A 46 2.78 -17.28 12.52
C THR A 46 2.51 -17.21 11.01
N SER A 47 2.94 -18.23 10.25
CA SER A 47 2.77 -18.30 8.80
C SER A 47 1.31 -18.20 8.35
N GLU A 48 0.37 -18.55 9.23
CA GLU A 48 -1.07 -18.53 8.98
C GLU A 48 -1.70 -17.14 9.24
N ILE A 49 -0.98 -16.24 9.95
CA ILE A 49 -1.50 -14.95 10.43
C ILE A 49 -0.63 -13.77 9.96
N ARG A 50 0.12 -13.95 8.87
CA ARG A 50 0.95 -12.89 8.29
C ARG A 50 0.14 -12.00 7.36
N PHE A 51 0.51 -10.71 7.29
CA PHE A 51 0.00 -9.81 6.24
C PHE A 51 0.37 -10.31 4.83
N GLY A 52 1.49 -11.06 4.73
CA GLY A 52 2.01 -11.57 3.48
C GLY A 52 2.83 -10.56 2.69
N ASP A 53 2.57 -9.27 2.87
CA ASP A 53 3.35 -8.18 2.28
C ASP A 53 3.11 -6.84 3.00
N ASN A 54 4.05 -5.92 2.82
CA ASN A 54 3.97 -4.58 3.43
C ASN A 54 2.95 -3.66 2.73
N ASP A 55 2.52 -3.96 1.51
CA ASP A 55 1.51 -3.17 0.80
C ASP A 55 0.17 -3.24 1.54
N ARG A 56 -0.26 -4.46 1.92
CA ARG A 56 -1.48 -4.67 2.71
C ARG A 56 -1.37 -4.10 4.12
N LEU A 57 -0.22 -4.25 4.77
CA LEU A 57 0.03 -3.64 6.08
C LEU A 57 -0.11 -2.12 5.99
N ALA A 58 0.52 -1.49 5.00
CA ALA A 58 0.45 -0.05 4.78
C ALA A 58 -0.98 0.44 4.55
N ALA A 59 -1.76 -0.27 3.71
CA ALA A 59 -3.16 0.06 3.45
C ALA A 59 -4.04 -0.05 4.71
N ARG A 60 -3.86 -1.10 5.52
CA ARG A 60 -4.59 -1.25 6.79
C ARG A 60 -4.22 -0.16 7.80
N VAL A 61 -2.95 0.24 7.86
CA VAL A 61 -2.51 1.35 8.72
C VAL A 61 -3.10 2.68 8.23
N ALA A 62 -3.12 2.93 6.93
CA ALA A 62 -3.72 4.12 6.34
C ALA A 62 -5.21 4.21 6.68
N ALA A 63 -5.98 3.14 6.47
CA ALA A 63 -7.39 3.06 6.84
C ALA A 63 -7.60 3.24 8.36
N MET A 64 -6.76 2.60 9.20
CA MET A 64 -6.82 2.69 10.66
C MET A 64 -6.63 4.12 11.17
N THR A 65 -5.71 4.87 10.56
CA THR A 65 -5.35 6.24 11.00
C THR A 65 -6.15 7.33 10.28
N SER A 66 -7.06 6.95 9.38
CA SER A 66 -7.83 7.87 8.54
C SER A 66 -6.89 8.80 7.75
N THR A 67 -5.89 8.21 7.11
CA THR A 67 -4.91 8.91 6.29
C THR A 67 -5.56 9.36 4.97
N ASP A 68 -5.24 10.54 4.48
CA ASP A 68 -5.81 11.07 3.24
C ASP A 68 -5.24 10.37 2.00
N CYS A 69 -3.95 10.02 2.02
CA CYS A 69 -3.27 9.40 0.88
C CYS A 69 -2.18 8.41 1.30
N LEU A 70 -2.18 7.23 0.68
CA LEU A 70 -1.14 6.21 0.78
C LEU A 70 -0.27 6.22 -0.48
N VAL A 71 1.04 6.42 -0.33
CA VAL A 71 2.00 6.34 -1.43
C VAL A 71 2.75 5.02 -1.38
N LEU A 72 2.60 4.17 -2.41
CA LEU A 72 3.38 2.96 -2.59
C LEU A 72 4.53 3.21 -3.57
N PHE A 73 5.75 3.21 -3.06
CA PHE A 73 6.96 3.19 -3.89
C PHE A 73 7.23 1.77 -4.37
N SER A 74 7.26 1.60 -5.69
CA SER A 74 7.39 0.31 -6.34
C SER A 74 8.60 0.26 -7.27
N ASP A 75 8.85 -0.90 -7.85
CA ASP A 75 9.81 -1.09 -8.94
C ASP A 75 9.20 -0.81 -10.33
N ILE A 76 7.93 -0.40 -10.35
CA ILE A 76 7.16 0.02 -11.53
C ILE A 76 6.44 1.34 -11.21
N ASP A 77 6.27 2.17 -12.23
CA ASP A 77 5.72 3.53 -12.13
C ASP A 77 4.17 3.60 -12.19
N GLY A 78 3.50 2.46 -12.07
CA GLY A 78 2.04 2.39 -12.02
C GLY A 78 1.46 1.09 -12.56
N LEU A 79 0.13 1.07 -12.76
CA LEU A 79 -0.61 -0.01 -13.38
C LEU A 79 -0.61 0.14 -14.90
N TYR A 80 -0.55 -0.98 -15.61
CA TYR A 80 -0.63 -1.07 -17.06
C TYR A 80 -1.69 -2.12 -17.45
N ASP A 81 -2.25 -1.99 -18.66
CA ASP A 81 -3.17 -2.97 -19.24
C ASP A 81 -2.54 -4.35 -19.47
N SER A 82 -1.23 -4.41 -19.53
CA SER A 82 -0.42 -5.63 -19.67
C SER A 82 0.99 -5.36 -19.12
N ASP A 83 1.77 -6.41 -18.85
CA ASP A 83 3.13 -6.26 -18.30
C ASP A 83 4.04 -5.49 -19.30
N PRO A 84 4.48 -4.26 -18.99
CA PRO A 84 5.32 -3.46 -19.89
C PRO A 84 6.70 -4.06 -20.14
N ARG A 85 7.15 -5.01 -19.30
CA ARG A 85 8.41 -5.75 -19.49
C ARG A 85 8.29 -6.77 -20.63
N GLN A 86 7.07 -7.26 -20.88
CA GLN A 86 6.77 -8.26 -21.92
C GLN A 86 6.13 -7.62 -23.15
N ASN A 87 5.32 -6.56 -22.95
CA ASN A 87 4.65 -5.83 -24.01
C ASN A 87 5.09 -4.36 -24.04
N PRO A 88 5.99 -3.97 -24.97
CA PRO A 88 6.41 -2.57 -25.11
C PRO A 88 5.29 -1.60 -25.51
N ARG A 89 4.10 -2.11 -25.90
CA ARG A 89 2.92 -1.31 -26.24
C ARG A 89 1.91 -1.24 -25.08
N ALA A 90 2.27 -1.74 -23.90
CA ALA A 90 1.41 -1.66 -22.73
C ALA A 90 1.01 -0.21 -22.45
N LEU A 91 -0.27 0.01 -22.21
CA LEU A 91 -0.82 1.33 -21.94
C LEU A 91 -0.85 1.55 -20.43
N HIS A 92 -0.30 2.66 -20.00
CA HIS A 92 -0.33 3.09 -18.60
C HIS A 92 -1.73 3.56 -18.22
N ILE A 93 -2.22 3.11 -17.06
CA ILE A 93 -3.48 3.51 -16.45
C ILE A 93 -3.19 4.60 -15.42
N ALA A 94 -3.58 5.83 -15.70
CA ALA A 94 -3.27 6.95 -14.82
C ALA A 94 -4.16 7.01 -13.58
N GLU A 95 -5.45 6.64 -13.72
CA GLU A 95 -6.45 6.74 -12.66
C GLU A 95 -7.35 5.51 -12.64
N VAL A 96 -7.72 5.09 -11.44
CA VAL A 96 -8.65 3.98 -11.15
C VAL A 96 -9.61 4.46 -10.08
N SER A 97 -10.90 4.56 -10.41
CA SER A 97 -11.96 4.92 -9.47
C SER A 97 -12.69 3.71 -8.88
N GLU A 98 -12.52 2.54 -9.49
CA GLU A 98 -13.11 1.28 -9.03
C GLU A 98 -12.23 0.10 -9.44
N ILE A 99 -11.99 -0.82 -8.53
CA ILE A 99 -11.21 -2.04 -8.80
C ILE A 99 -12.13 -3.13 -9.33
N THR A 100 -12.41 -3.06 -10.63
CA THR A 100 -13.22 -4.05 -11.35
C THR A 100 -12.45 -5.34 -11.61
N GLU A 101 -13.16 -6.39 -12.07
CA GLU A 101 -12.52 -7.63 -12.54
C GLU A 101 -11.56 -7.40 -13.71
N ASP A 102 -11.85 -6.42 -14.58
CA ASP A 102 -10.96 -6.05 -15.69
C ASP A 102 -9.66 -5.44 -15.16
N ILE A 103 -9.73 -4.54 -14.18
CA ILE A 103 -8.55 -4.00 -13.50
C ILE A 103 -7.74 -5.09 -12.80
N ARG A 104 -8.41 -6.04 -12.14
CA ARG A 104 -7.72 -7.19 -11.52
C ARG A 104 -7.04 -8.08 -12.56
N ALA A 105 -7.68 -8.31 -13.71
CA ALA A 105 -7.11 -9.09 -14.80
C ALA A 105 -5.83 -8.46 -15.39
N MET A 106 -5.71 -7.12 -15.40
CA MET A 106 -4.52 -6.40 -15.84
C MET A 106 -3.30 -6.67 -14.96
N ALA A 107 -3.50 -6.97 -13.68
CA ALA A 107 -2.41 -7.33 -12.76
C ALA A 107 -1.71 -8.65 -13.12
N GLY A 108 -2.29 -9.42 -14.02
CA GLY A 108 -1.78 -10.71 -14.47
C GLY A 108 -2.01 -11.82 -13.44
N ASN A 109 -1.98 -13.07 -13.91
CA ASN A 109 -1.93 -14.23 -13.04
C ASN A 109 -0.49 -14.34 -12.51
N ALA A 110 -0.26 -14.02 -11.24
CA ALA A 110 1.02 -14.34 -10.61
C ALA A 110 1.23 -15.85 -10.72
N PRO A 111 2.37 -16.34 -11.26
CA PRO A 111 2.66 -17.77 -11.27
C PRO A 111 2.60 -18.29 -9.83
N ALA A 112 1.90 -19.40 -9.61
CA ALA A 112 1.83 -20.06 -8.34
C ALA A 112 3.26 -20.35 -7.83
N GLY A 113 3.68 -19.70 -6.73
CA GLY A 113 4.98 -19.90 -6.11
C GLY A 113 5.94 -18.70 -6.16
N TYR A 114 5.62 -17.59 -6.82
CA TYR A 114 6.45 -16.38 -6.84
C TYR A 114 5.84 -15.25 -6.01
N SER A 115 6.58 -14.92 -4.97
CA SER A 115 6.66 -13.72 -4.11
C SER A 115 5.38 -12.91 -3.82
N SER A 116 5.09 -12.79 -2.55
CA SER A 116 4.51 -11.64 -1.88
C SER A 116 5.05 -10.34 -2.53
N GLY A 117 4.19 -9.51 -3.14
CA GLY A 117 4.58 -8.18 -3.63
C GLY A 117 4.35 -7.90 -5.12
N GLY A 118 3.57 -8.70 -5.84
CA GLY A 118 3.18 -8.43 -7.23
C GLY A 118 2.11 -7.34 -7.37
N MET A 119 1.71 -7.00 -8.60
CA MET A 119 0.65 -6.01 -8.85
C MET A 119 -0.69 -6.40 -8.19
N ILE A 120 -0.99 -7.70 -8.06
CA ILE A 120 -2.20 -8.20 -7.37
C ILE A 120 -2.23 -7.73 -5.92
N THR A 121 -1.12 -7.83 -5.18
CA THR A 121 -1.06 -7.39 -3.77
C THR A 121 -1.23 -5.88 -3.65
N LYS A 122 -0.76 -5.10 -4.63
CA LYS A 122 -0.97 -3.66 -4.70
C LYS A 122 -2.43 -3.30 -5.00
N LEU A 123 -3.12 -4.06 -5.84
CA LEU A 123 -4.56 -3.89 -6.06
C LEU A 123 -5.39 -4.26 -4.82
N ASP A 124 -4.97 -5.29 -4.07
CA ASP A 124 -5.62 -5.62 -2.79
C ASP A 124 -5.39 -4.50 -1.76
N ALA A 125 -4.19 -3.94 -1.71
CA ALA A 125 -3.89 -2.77 -0.86
C ALA A 125 -4.72 -1.55 -1.28
N ALA A 126 -4.87 -1.30 -2.59
CA ALA A 126 -5.70 -0.22 -3.11
C ALA A 126 -7.17 -0.40 -2.69
N SER A 127 -7.72 -1.61 -2.79
CA SER A 127 -9.08 -1.89 -2.33
C SER A 127 -9.24 -1.56 -0.84
N ILE A 128 -8.31 -2.00 0.00
CA ILE A 128 -8.34 -1.73 1.45
C ILE A 128 -8.27 -0.22 1.74
N ALA A 129 -7.40 0.51 1.04
CA ALA A 129 -7.23 1.95 1.22
C ALA A 129 -8.48 2.72 0.81
N MET A 130 -9.00 2.46 -0.41
CA MET A 130 -10.21 3.09 -0.96
C MET A 130 -11.44 2.82 -0.09
N ASP A 131 -11.64 1.57 0.37
CA ASP A 131 -12.72 1.20 1.29
C ASP A 131 -12.62 1.94 2.64
N GLY A 132 -11.39 2.29 3.04
CA GLY A 132 -11.10 3.11 4.22
C GLY A 132 -11.20 4.63 3.99
N GLY A 133 -11.57 5.08 2.80
CA GLY A 133 -11.64 6.50 2.43
C GLY A 133 -10.27 7.16 2.24
N CYS A 134 -9.25 6.37 1.90
CA CYS A 134 -7.89 6.83 1.66
C CYS A 134 -7.54 6.65 0.17
N ASP A 135 -7.13 7.72 -0.50
CA ASP A 135 -6.58 7.62 -1.84
C ASP A 135 -5.27 6.84 -1.80
N MET A 136 -4.97 6.10 -2.86
CA MET A 136 -3.69 5.42 -2.97
C MET A 136 -3.02 5.74 -4.30
N VAL A 137 -1.69 5.82 -4.29
CA VAL A 137 -0.90 6.03 -5.50
C VAL A 137 0.26 5.03 -5.57
N ILE A 138 0.47 4.46 -6.76
CA ILE A 138 1.65 3.65 -7.08
C ILE A 138 2.56 4.46 -7.98
N THR A 139 3.84 4.57 -7.61
CA THR A 139 4.85 5.31 -8.39
C THR A 139 6.22 4.64 -8.28
N ASP A 140 7.14 5.00 -9.19
CA ASP A 140 8.52 4.49 -9.17
C ASP A 140 9.29 4.97 -7.94
N GLY A 141 9.74 4.02 -7.12
CA GLY A 141 10.58 4.27 -5.94
C GLY A 141 12.09 4.21 -6.20
N LYS A 142 12.53 3.88 -7.42
CA LYS A 142 13.96 3.75 -7.75
C LYS A 142 14.62 5.09 -8.11
N CYS A 143 13.82 6.10 -8.46
CA CYS A 143 14.36 7.41 -8.80
C CYS A 143 14.85 8.16 -7.54
N PHE A 144 15.73 9.14 -7.76
CA PHE A 144 16.15 10.02 -6.68
C PHE A 144 14.99 10.94 -6.28
N GLU A 145 14.71 11.07 -4.97
CA GLU A 145 13.60 11.87 -4.42
C GLU A 145 12.22 11.52 -5.01
N PRO A 146 11.76 10.25 -4.90
CA PRO A 146 10.55 9.79 -5.58
C PRO A 146 9.29 10.57 -5.18
N LEU A 147 9.17 11.00 -3.93
CA LEU A 147 8.05 11.84 -3.49
C LEU A 147 8.07 13.21 -4.17
N SER A 148 9.23 13.84 -4.29
CA SER A 148 9.37 15.11 -5.00
C SER A 148 9.03 14.97 -6.49
N MET A 149 9.40 13.84 -7.10
CA MET A 149 9.05 13.54 -8.50
C MET A 149 7.55 13.35 -8.66
N LEU A 150 6.89 12.62 -7.78
CA LEU A 150 5.43 12.46 -7.77
C LEU A 150 4.73 13.81 -7.66
N MET A 151 5.15 14.68 -6.73
CA MET A 151 4.56 16.01 -6.51
C MET A 151 4.73 16.96 -7.70
N ARG A 152 5.73 16.72 -8.56
CA ARG A 152 5.96 17.48 -9.82
C ARG A 152 5.22 16.89 -11.01
N GLY A 153 4.30 15.93 -10.79
CA GLY A 153 3.54 15.28 -11.86
C GLY A 153 4.28 14.12 -12.53
N GLY A 154 5.21 13.48 -11.82
CA GLY A 154 5.82 12.22 -12.26
C GLY A 154 4.76 11.15 -12.51
N ARG A 155 5.08 10.19 -13.38
CA ARG A 155 4.15 9.12 -13.75
C ARG A 155 3.76 8.29 -12.52
N ALA A 156 2.46 8.04 -12.39
CA ALA A 156 1.90 7.27 -11.29
C ALA A 156 0.50 6.75 -11.67
N THR A 157 0.01 5.74 -10.99
CA THR A 157 -1.41 5.35 -11.02
C THR A 157 -2.07 5.76 -9.72
N TRP A 158 -3.12 6.56 -9.82
CA TRP A 158 -3.94 7.01 -8.70
C TRP A 158 -5.18 6.13 -8.56
N PHE A 159 -5.46 5.69 -7.34
CA PHE A 159 -6.66 4.98 -6.94
C PHE A 159 -7.45 5.93 -6.04
N ASN A 160 -8.55 6.44 -6.56
CA ASN A 160 -9.33 7.50 -5.91
C ASN A 160 -10.43 6.88 -5.05
N SER A 161 -10.41 7.17 -3.74
CA SER A 161 -11.51 6.84 -2.83
C SER A 161 -12.73 7.73 -3.13
N ASN A 162 -13.95 7.18 -3.00
CA ASN A 162 -15.19 7.92 -3.21
C ASN A 162 -15.59 8.79 -2.00
#